data_c31017b335ebe93d5388fa1c9390e5d2
#
_entry.id   c31017b335ebe93d5388fa1c9390e5d2
#
_cell.length_a   1.000
_cell.length_b   1.000
_cell.length_c   1.000
_cell.angle_alpha   90.00
_cell.angle_beta   90.00
_cell.angle_gamma   90.00
#
_symmetry.space_group_name_H-M   'P 1'
#
loop_
_entity.id
_entity.type
_entity.pdbx_description
1 polymer ?
#
loop_
_entity_poly.entity_id
_entity_poly.type
_entity_poly.pdbx_seq_one_letter_code
_entity_poly.pdbx_strand_id
1 'polypeptide(L)'
;MNNEYEQAYEDYGRMIDNLLAASDVKKAFLAKESRRWTGKVSDEFLREGLSHLTDRQLRIIEMILFENRCVEDVCRSMDLMMSDFRSELQEMRRTLIRYI
;
A
#
# COMPACT_ATOMS: atom_id res chain seq x y z
N MET A 1 -6.06 19.94 13.30
CA MET A 1 -4.61 20.07 13.24
C MET A 1 -4.08 19.16 12.15
N ASN A 2 -3.35 19.71 11.19
CA ASN A 2 -2.83 18.87 10.09
C ASN A 2 -1.66 18.02 10.57
N ASN A 3 -1.84 16.74 10.45
CA ASN A 3 -0.80 15.78 10.70
C ASN A 3 -0.06 15.57 9.38
N GLU A 4 1.26 15.76 9.40
CA GLU A 4 2.08 15.59 8.19
C GLU A 4 1.96 14.20 7.60
N TYR A 5 1.82 13.18 8.46
CA TYR A 5 1.65 11.80 8.00
C TYR A 5 0.34 11.61 7.26
N GLU A 6 -0.73 12.20 7.77
CA GLU A 6 -2.03 12.14 7.11
C GLU A 6 -2.00 12.88 5.77
N GLN A 7 -1.31 14.02 5.73
CA GLN A 7 -1.19 14.78 4.50
C GLN A 7 -0.43 13.99 3.43
N ALA A 8 0.67 13.35 3.80
CA ALA A 8 1.42 12.51 2.88
C ALA A 8 0.55 11.37 2.33
N TYR A 9 -0.24 10.78 3.19
CA TYR A 9 -1.14 9.71 2.79
C TYR A 9 -2.23 10.22 1.84
N GLU A 10 -2.82 11.38 2.13
CA GLU A 10 -3.81 12.00 1.25
C GLU A 10 -3.22 12.27 -0.13
N ASP A 11 -1.99 12.74 -0.18
CA ASP A 11 -1.35 13.10 -1.44
C ASP A 11 -1.02 11.90 -2.33
N TYR A 12 -0.60 10.79 -1.72
CA TYR A 12 -0.06 9.67 -2.48
C TYR A 12 -0.70 8.32 -2.19
N GLY A 13 -1.28 8.16 -1.02
CA GLY A 13 -1.81 6.88 -0.57
C GLY A 13 -3.26 6.63 -0.92
N ARG A 14 -4.06 7.70 -1.06
CA ARG A 14 -5.49 7.55 -1.32
C ARG A 14 -5.78 6.86 -2.65
N MET A 15 -4.97 7.12 -3.65
CA MET A 15 -5.12 6.43 -4.93
C MET A 15 -4.95 4.93 -4.77
N ILE A 16 -3.95 4.56 -3.97
CA ILE A 16 -3.68 3.14 -3.68
C ILE A 16 -4.87 2.51 -2.95
N ASP A 17 -5.41 3.21 -1.94
CA ASP A 17 -6.59 2.77 -1.22
C ASP A 17 -7.76 2.51 -2.16
N ASN A 18 -8.02 3.46 -3.06
CA ASN A 18 -9.16 3.35 -3.99
C ASN A 18 -8.99 2.16 -4.93
N LEU A 19 -7.79 1.94 -5.42
CA LEU A 19 -7.50 0.80 -6.30
C LEU A 19 -7.71 -0.51 -5.57
N LEU A 20 -7.22 -0.61 -4.35
CA LEU A 20 -7.28 -1.85 -3.59
C LEU A 20 -8.67 -2.10 -3.00
N ALA A 21 -9.40 -1.04 -2.70
CA ALA A 21 -10.77 -1.17 -2.20
C ALA A 21 -11.71 -1.75 -3.27
N ALA A 22 -11.41 -1.50 -4.55
CA ALA A 22 -12.21 -2.01 -5.66
C ALA A 22 -11.86 -3.44 -6.06
N SER A 23 -10.89 -4.04 -5.38
CA SER A 23 -10.39 -5.38 -5.71
C SER A 23 -10.61 -6.36 -4.56
N ASP A 24 -10.34 -7.65 -4.81
CA ASP A 24 -10.45 -8.70 -3.79
C ASP A 24 -9.20 -8.83 -2.92
N VAL A 25 -8.35 -7.79 -2.92
CA VAL A 25 -7.06 -7.82 -2.24
C VAL A 25 -7.18 -8.15 -0.76
N LYS A 26 -8.07 -7.42 -0.06
CA LYS A 26 -8.26 -7.63 1.38
C LYS A 26 -8.76 -9.04 1.68
N LYS A 27 -9.66 -9.54 0.85
CA LYS A 27 -10.20 -10.88 0.99
C LYS A 27 -9.09 -11.93 0.82
N ALA A 28 -8.25 -11.74 -0.20
CA ALA A 28 -7.12 -12.63 -0.45
C ALA A 28 -6.13 -12.64 0.72
N PHE A 29 -5.85 -11.47 1.28
CA PHE A 29 -4.96 -11.36 2.43
C PHE A 29 -5.55 -12.07 3.66
N LEU A 30 -6.84 -11.85 3.93
CA LEU A 30 -7.51 -12.43 5.10
C LEU A 30 -7.65 -13.96 5.00
N ALA A 31 -7.67 -14.50 3.79
CA ALA A 31 -7.76 -15.94 3.59
C ALA A 31 -6.49 -16.68 4.04
N LYS A 32 -5.39 -15.98 4.20
CA LYS A 32 -4.11 -16.52 4.69
C LYS A 32 -3.60 -17.73 3.89
N GLU A 33 -4.04 -17.88 2.66
CA GLU A 33 -3.66 -19.00 1.82
C GLU A 33 -2.26 -18.87 1.25
N SER A 34 -1.68 -17.68 1.29
CA SER A 34 -0.39 -17.42 0.71
C SER A 34 0.25 -16.19 1.32
N ARG A 35 1.58 -16.21 1.44
CA ARG A 35 2.36 -15.02 1.79
C ARG A 35 2.24 -13.96 0.69
N ARG A 36 1.87 -14.39 -0.51
CA ARG A 36 1.78 -13.50 -1.66
C ARG A 36 0.32 -13.25 -2.03
N TRP A 37 -0.35 -12.52 -1.15
CA TRP A 37 -1.74 -12.12 -1.40
C TRP A 37 -1.88 -11.40 -2.76
N THR A 38 -0.80 -10.76 -3.23
CA THR A 38 -0.81 -10.06 -4.52
C THR A 38 -1.14 -10.99 -5.68
N GLY A 39 -0.72 -12.24 -5.61
CA GLY A 39 -1.00 -13.23 -6.64
C GLY A 39 -2.46 -13.64 -6.71
N LYS A 40 -3.24 -13.33 -5.69
CA LYS A 40 -4.67 -13.64 -5.63
C LYS A 40 -5.55 -12.50 -6.12
N VAL A 41 -4.95 -11.38 -6.50
CA VAL A 41 -5.69 -10.24 -7.02
C VAL A 41 -6.28 -10.59 -8.38
N SER A 42 -7.60 -10.42 -8.54
CA SER A 42 -8.30 -10.80 -9.76
C SER A 42 -8.00 -9.86 -10.94
N ASP A 43 -7.79 -8.58 -10.68
CA ASP A 43 -7.46 -7.61 -11.72
C ASP A 43 -6.03 -7.84 -12.19
N GLU A 44 -5.89 -8.22 -13.46
CA GLU A 44 -4.60 -8.54 -14.07
C GLU A 44 -3.61 -7.38 -14.03
N PHE A 45 -4.09 -6.18 -14.35
CA PHE A 45 -3.23 -5.00 -14.41
C PHE A 45 -2.76 -4.61 -13.01
N LEU A 46 -3.67 -4.63 -12.05
CA LEU A 46 -3.32 -4.32 -10.67
C LEU A 46 -2.36 -5.37 -10.13
N ARG A 47 -2.61 -6.64 -10.41
CA ARG A 47 -1.74 -7.75 -9.97
C ARG A 47 -0.32 -7.56 -10.52
N GLU A 48 -0.21 -7.21 -11.79
CA GLU A 48 1.09 -6.96 -12.41
C GLU A 48 1.79 -5.77 -11.75
N GLY A 49 1.07 -4.68 -11.55
CA GLY A 49 1.63 -3.51 -10.86
C GLY A 49 2.14 -3.84 -9.47
N LEU A 50 1.36 -4.59 -8.71
CA LEU A 50 1.75 -4.98 -7.36
C LEU A 50 3.00 -5.86 -7.34
N SER A 51 3.21 -6.66 -8.39
CA SER A 51 4.39 -7.51 -8.49
C SER A 51 5.69 -6.73 -8.63
N HIS A 52 5.60 -5.47 -9.01
CA HIS A 52 6.76 -4.59 -9.15
C HIS A 52 7.03 -3.74 -7.91
N LEU A 53 6.20 -3.85 -6.89
CA LEU A 53 6.45 -3.15 -5.63
C LEU A 53 7.50 -3.89 -4.81
N THR A 54 8.25 -3.14 -4.00
CA THR A 54 9.23 -3.74 -3.10
C THR A 54 8.53 -4.41 -1.91
N ASP A 55 9.23 -5.28 -1.20
CA ASP A 55 8.69 -5.91 0.00
C ASP A 55 8.31 -4.86 1.04
N ARG A 56 9.11 -3.81 1.17
CA ARG A 56 8.81 -2.69 2.07
C ARG A 56 7.49 -2.01 1.69
N GLN A 57 7.30 -1.74 0.41
CA GLN A 57 6.10 -1.10 -0.09
C GLN A 57 4.86 -1.97 0.13
N LEU A 58 4.98 -3.25 -0.14
CA LEU A 58 3.89 -4.19 0.11
C LEU A 58 3.55 -4.25 1.60
N ARG A 59 4.57 -4.19 2.46
CA ARG A 59 4.35 -4.22 3.90
C ARG A 59 3.61 -2.96 4.38
N ILE A 60 3.91 -1.82 3.79
CA ILE A 60 3.19 -0.57 4.09
C ILE A 60 1.70 -0.73 3.78
N ILE A 61 1.39 -1.30 2.62
CA ILE A 61 0.00 -1.57 2.23
C ILE A 61 -0.68 -2.48 3.25
N GLU A 62 -0.02 -3.58 3.61
CA GLU A 62 -0.58 -4.54 4.56
C GLU A 62 -0.90 -3.90 5.90
N MET A 63 0.03 -3.10 6.42
CA MET A 63 -0.16 -2.47 7.72
C MET A 63 -1.31 -1.47 7.71
N ILE A 64 -1.38 -0.65 6.70
CA ILE A 64 -2.39 0.41 6.64
C ILE A 64 -3.77 -0.14 6.31
N LEU A 65 -3.87 -0.93 5.24
CA LEU A 65 -5.16 -1.36 4.71
C LEU A 65 -5.72 -2.60 5.40
N PHE A 66 -4.86 -3.56 5.69
CA PHE A 66 -5.33 -4.85 6.22
C PHE A 66 -5.28 -4.91 7.74
N GLU A 67 -4.24 -4.33 8.33
CA GLU A 67 -4.08 -4.32 9.78
C GLU A 67 -4.67 -3.06 10.43
N ASN A 68 -5.15 -2.12 9.63
CA ASN A 68 -5.76 -0.87 10.09
C ASN A 68 -4.87 -0.06 11.02
N ARG A 69 -3.57 -0.07 10.78
CA ARG A 69 -2.63 0.72 11.57
C ARG A 69 -2.63 2.17 11.09
N CYS A 70 -2.41 3.10 12.00
CA CYS A 70 -2.25 4.50 11.61
C CYS A 70 -0.88 4.71 10.99
N VAL A 71 -0.76 5.77 10.18
CA VAL A 71 0.46 6.06 9.43
C VAL A 71 1.66 6.26 10.35
N GLU A 72 1.47 6.94 11.48
CA GLU A 72 2.54 7.14 12.46
C GLU A 72 3.07 5.81 13.00
N ASP A 73 2.17 4.88 13.27
CA ASP A 73 2.53 3.57 13.77
C ASP A 73 3.33 2.78 12.74
N VAL A 74 2.92 2.88 11.47
CA VAL A 74 3.64 2.24 10.37
C VAL A 74 5.06 2.78 10.26
N CYS A 75 5.22 4.09 10.29
CA CYS A 75 6.54 4.72 10.22
C CYS A 75 7.42 4.30 11.38
N ARG A 76 6.85 4.25 12.57
CA ARG A 76 7.59 3.82 13.77
C ARG A 76 8.02 2.36 13.65
N SER A 77 7.12 1.51 13.23
CA SER A 77 7.38 0.07 13.11
C SER A 77 8.43 -0.26 12.06
N MET A 78 8.48 0.55 11.01
CA MET A 78 9.39 0.34 9.89
C MET A 78 10.64 1.23 9.93
N ASP A 79 10.76 2.01 11.00
CA ASP A 79 11.88 2.94 11.18
C ASP A 79 12.00 3.90 9.98
N LEU A 80 10.87 4.45 9.56
CA LEU A 80 10.81 5.39 8.46
C LEU A 80 10.59 6.81 8.97
N MET A 81 11.37 7.74 8.42
CA MET A 81 11.11 9.16 8.63
C MET A 81 9.96 9.58 7.72
N MET A 82 9.38 10.74 8.01
CA MET A 82 8.28 11.29 7.22
C MET A 82 8.64 11.41 5.74
N SER A 83 9.84 11.90 5.46
CA SER A 83 10.31 12.06 4.08
C SER A 83 10.43 10.71 3.37
N ASP A 84 10.90 9.69 4.08
CA ASP A 84 11.02 8.34 3.51
C ASP A 84 9.66 7.74 3.21
N PHE A 85 8.72 7.93 4.13
CA PHE A 85 7.35 7.43 3.94
C PHE A 85 6.70 8.08 2.72
N ARG A 86 6.84 9.39 2.59
CA ARG A 86 6.29 10.13 1.45
C ARG A 86 6.92 9.66 0.14
N SER A 87 8.23 9.44 0.12
CA SER A 87 8.94 8.94 -1.06
C SER A 87 8.45 7.56 -1.45
N GLU A 88 8.24 6.68 -0.47
CA GLU A 88 7.75 5.33 -0.74
C GLU A 88 6.35 5.38 -1.37
N LEU A 89 5.44 6.19 -0.81
CA LEU A 89 4.09 6.31 -1.36
C LEU A 89 4.11 6.87 -2.79
N GLN A 90 4.98 7.85 -3.04
CA GLN A 90 5.11 8.44 -4.36
C GLN A 90 5.61 7.42 -5.38
N GLU A 91 6.59 6.62 -5.01
CA GLU A 91 7.11 5.56 -5.88
C GLU A 91 6.07 4.46 -6.14
N MET A 92 5.34 4.07 -5.10
CA MET A 92 4.27 3.09 -5.25
C MET A 92 3.24 3.58 -6.26
N ARG A 93 2.84 4.83 -6.14
CA ARG A 93 1.89 5.44 -7.06
C ARG A 93 2.42 5.45 -8.49
N ARG A 94 3.68 5.82 -8.68
CA ARG A 94 4.29 5.82 -10.02
C ARG A 94 4.30 4.44 -10.64
N THR A 95 4.65 3.45 -9.84
CA THR A 95 4.71 2.07 -10.30
C THR A 95 3.33 1.59 -10.73
N LEU A 96 2.34 1.77 -9.87
CA LEU A 96 0.98 1.28 -10.15
C LEU A 96 0.33 1.98 -11.34
N ILE A 97 0.57 3.27 -11.50
CA ILE A 97 0.00 4.03 -12.62
C ILE A 97 0.42 3.47 -13.98
N ARG A 98 1.59 2.86 -14.05
CA ARG A 98 2.08 2.27 -15.30
C ARG A 98 1.26 1.08 -15.76
N TYR A 99 0.56 0.43 -14.86
CA TYR A 99 -0.13 -0.83 -15.14
C TYR A 99 -1.65 -0.72 -15.14
N ILE A 100 -2.17 0.42 -14.74
CA ILE A 100 -3.63 0.61 -14.64
C ILE A 100 -4.19 1.68 -15.59
#